data_2301a53dd58016e74d4a24c0a8ec5520
#
_entry.id   2301a53dd58016e74d4a24c0a8ec5520
#
_cell.length_a   1.000
_cell.length_b   1.000
_cell.length_c   1.000
_cell.angle_alpha   90.00
_cell.angle_beta   90.00
_cell.angle_gamma   90.00
#
_symmetry.space_group_name_H-M   'P 1'
#
loop_
_entity.id
_entity.type
_entity.pdbx_description
1 polymer ?
#
loop_
_entity_poly.entity_id
_entity_poly.type
_entity_poly.pdbx_seq_one_letter_code
_entity_poly.pdbx_strand_id
1 'polypeptide(L)'
;MTQTDIYLSLIVPAYNEAARIGKTLERLQQYLAPAAFSHEILVVIDGSTDATAEVVRQQARRITGLRMIERGVNRGKGFTVKEGMLAAVGQVRLFCDADNSTDIAHFDKMKPLFDQGYDIVIASRNDLDAAGAEQAVSQAWYKRSVGRLGNRIVQQLVLPGIWDTQCGFKAFRAEAAGRIFSQTTIERWGFDIEALALARALNYRIGIIPAHWINDDRSHVRSLDYLHVLADTWAVRRNLRAGKYQLSKVN
;
A
#
# COMPACT_ATOMS: atom_id res chain seq x y z
N MET A 1 -8.56 4.07 -26.64
CA MET A 1 -8.64 4.79 -25.35
C MET A 1 -7.26 5.28 -25.01
N THR A 2 -7.04 6.56 -24.93
CA THR A 2 -5.77 7.14 -24.51
C THR A 2 -5.53 6.81 -23.05
N GLN A 3 -4.29 6.55 -22.67
CA GLN A 3 -3.83 6.10 -21.35
C GLN A 3 -4.24 7.03 -20.17
N THR A 4 -4.88 8.16 -20.47
CA THR A 4 -5.30 9.21 -19.52
C THR A 4 -6.72 9.07 -18.98
N ASP A 5 -7.49 8.08 -19.42
CA ASP A 5 -8.92 7.98 -19.06
C ASP A 5 -9.22 7.09 -17.85
N ILE A 6 -8.22 6.41 -17.27
CA ILE A 6 -8.41 5.59 -16.10
C ILE A 6 -8.32 6.45 -14.84
N TYR A 7 -9.42 6.45 -14.05
CA TYR A 7 -9.45 7.17 -12.78
C TYR A 7 -8.71 6.42 -11.67
N LEU A 8 -8.99 5.13 -11.48
CA LEU A 8 -8.42 4.32 -10.40
C LEU A 8 -7.61 3.14 -10.92
N SER A 9 -6.36 3.04 -10.49
CA SER A 9 -5.57 1.79 -10.57
C SER A 9 -5.51 1.14 -9.21
N LEU A 10 -5.94 -0.13 -9.13
CA LEU A 10 -5.78 -0.97 -7.94
C LEU A 10 -4.56 -1.87 -8.11
N ILE A 11 -3.57 -1.70 -7.25
CA ILE A 11 -2.33 -2.48 -7.25
C ILE A 11 -2.42 -3.53 -6.15
N VAL A 12 -2.31 -4.81 -6.51
CA VAL A 12 -2.36 -5.95 -5.58
C VAL A 12 -1.02 -6.68 -5.61
N PRO A 13 -0.11 -6.44 -4.65
CA PRO A 13 1.11 -7.22 -4.52
C PRO A 13 0.77 -8.62 -4.02
N ALA A 14 1.31 -9.65 -4.69
CA ALA A 14 1.02 -11.04 -4.37
C ALA A 14 2.30 -11.91 -4.31
N TYR A 15 2.44 -12.68 -3.22
CA TYR A 15 3.47 -13.69 -3.06
C TYR A 15 2.91 -14.90 -2.32
N ASN A 16 2.78 -16.05 -3.02
CA ASN A 16 2.19 -17.28 -2.49
C ASN A 16 0.76 -17.06 -1.90
N GLU A 17 -0.12 -16.49 -2.73
CA GLU A 17 -1.48 -16.09 -2.39
C GLU A 17 -2.55 -16.95 -3.09
N ALA A 18 -2.19 -18.12 -3.65
CA ALA A 18 -3.11 -18.96 -4.43
C ALA A 18 -4.43 -19.26 -3.73
N ALA A 19 -4.39 -19.43 -2.39
CA ALA A 19 -5.58 -19.80 -1.60
C ALA A 19 -6.60 -18.65 -1.42
N ARG A 20 -6.21 -17.38 -1.65
CA ARG A 20 -7.05 -16.22 -1.32
C ARG A 20 -7.15 -15.17 -2.42
N ILE A 21 -6.16 -15.04 -3.30
CA ILE A 21 -6.13 -14.02 -4.34
C ILE A 21 -7.38 -14.05 -5.25
N GLY A 22 -7.92 -15.23 -5.55
CA GLY A 22 -9.13 -15.38 -6.36
C GLY A 22 -10.34 -14.67 -5.74
N LYS A 23 -10.58 -14.90 -4.44
CA LYS A 23 -11.67 -14.24 -3.70
C LYS A 23 -11.46 -12.73 -3.58
N THR A 24 -10.21 -12.30 -3.39
CA THR A 24 -9.88 -10.87 -3.35
C THR A 24 -10.21 -10.21 -4.67
N LEU A 25 -9.79 -10.78 -5.81
CA LEU A 25 -10.09 -10.24 -7.13
C LEU A 25 -11.59 -10.21 -7.44
N GLU A 26 -12.35 -11.23 -7.04
CA GLU A 26 -13.81 -11.25 -7.16
C GLU A 26 -14.45 -10.11 -6.35
N ARG A 27 -13.96 -9.84 -5.15
CA ARG A 27 -14.46 -8.76 -4.28
C ARG A 27 -14.14 -7.37 -4.85
N LEU A 28 -12.92 -7.20 -5.37
CA LEU A 28 -12.55 -5.98 -6.09
C LEU A 28 -13.47 -5.77 -7.31
N GLN A 29 -13.71 -6.80 -8.10
CA GLN A 29 -14.60 -6.72 -9.26
C GLN A 29 -16.05 -6.39 -8.86
N GLN A 30 -16.57 -6.98 -7.79
CA GLN A 30 -17.92 -6.69 -7.29
C GLN A 30 -18.08 -5.21 -6.89
N TYR A 31 -17.05 -4.62 -6.27
CA TYR A 31 -17.04 -3.20 -5.92
C TYR A 31 -16.92 -2.31 -7.16
N LEU A 32 -16.08 -2.69 -8.11
CA LEU A 32 -15.77 -1.88 -9.28
C LEU A 32 -16.82 -1.95 -10.39
N ALA A 33 -17.56 -3.07 -10.51
CA ALA A 33 -18.53 -3.27 -11.58
C ALA A 33 -19.62 -2.18 -11.63
N PRO A 34 -20.20 -1.72 -10.50
CA PRO A 34 -21.18 -0.63 -10.48
C PRO A 34 -20.53 0.76 -10.46
N ALA A 35 -19.21 0.89 -10.42
CA ALA A 35 -18.53 2.18 -10.25
C ALA A 35 -18.72 3.07 -11.50
N ALA A 36 -19.08 4.33 -11.28
CA ALA A 36 -19.22 5.33 -12.34
C ALA A 36 -17.90 5.89 -12.88
N PHE A 37 -16.77 5.30 -12.49
CA PHE A 37 -15.43 5.71 -12.92
C PHE A 37 -14.66 4.56 -13.58
N SER A 38 -13.78 4.91 -14.49
CA SER A 38 -12.90 3.95 -15.18
C SER A 38 -11.81 3.43 -14.25
N HIS A 39 -11.48 2.16 -14.37
CA HIS A 39 -10.52 1.50 -13.49
C HIS A 39 -9.72 0.40 -14.16
N GLU A 40 -8.61 0.04 -13.53
CA GLU A 40 -7.84 -1.19 -13.81
C GLU A 40 -7.46 -1.87 -12.49
N ILE A 41 -7.24 -3.17 -12.55
CA ILE A 41 -6.61 -3.95 -11.48
C ILE A 41 -5.26 -4.45 -11.99
N LEU A 42 -4.20 -4.18 -11.25
CA LEU A 42 -2.85 -4.62 -11.58
C LEU A 42 -2.32 -5.52 -10.45
N VAL A 43 -2.26 -6.82 -10.70
CA VAL A 43 -1.64 -7.78 -9.79
C VAL A 43 -0.15 -7.87 -10.11
N VAL A 44 0.69 -7.67 -9.10
CA VAL A 44 2.15 -7.82 -9.23
C VAL A 44 2.60 -9.03 -8.43
N ILE A 45 3.05 -10.08 -9.13
CA ILE A 45 3.43 -11.37 -8.56
C ILE A 45 4.93 -11.40 -8.32
N ASP A 46 5.32 -11.55 -7.06
CA ASP A 46 6.69 -11.46 -6.58
C ASP A 46 7.38 -12.82 -6.46
N GLY A 47 7.56 -13.52 -7.57
CA GLY A 47 8.25 -14.80 -7.59
C GLY A 47 7.52 -15.88 -6.80
N SER A 48 6.20 -15.96 -6.90
CA SER A 48 5.40 -17.00 -6.23
C SER A 48 5.80 -18.39 -6.72
N THR A 49 5.85 -19.34 -5.79
CA THR A 49 6.19 -20.75 -6.05
C THR A 49 4.95 -21.66 -6.04
N ASP A 50 3.79 -21.10 -5.70
CA ASP A 50 2.49 -21.78 -5.70
C ASP A 50 1.68 -21.44 -6.96
N ALA A 51 0.41 -21.82 -7.00
CA ALA A 51 -0.49 -21.58 -8.12
C ALA A 51 -1.01 -20.12 -8.23
N THR A 52 -0.42 -19.13 -7.52
CA THR A 52 -0.90 -17.73 -7.52
C THR A 52 -1.05 -17.18 -8.94
N ALA A 53 -0.01 -17.33 -9.78
CA ALA A 53 -0.02 -16.81 -11.14
C ALA A 53 -1.11 -17.46 -12.02
N GLU A 54 -1.33 -18.76 -11.85
CA GLU A 54 -2.39 -19.47 -12.57
C GLU A 54 -3.78 -18.98 -12.17
N VAL A 55 -4.02 -18.80 -10.88
CA VAL A 55 -5.30 -18.24 -10.37
C VAL A 55 -5.54 -16.85 -10.95
N VAL A 56 -4.52 -15.98 -10.97
CA VAL A 56 -4.64 -14.63 -11.54
C VAL A 56 -4.92 -14.67 -13.04
N ARG A 57 -4.25 -15.56 -13.81
CA ARG A 57 -4.52 -15.74 -15.26
C ARG A 57 -5.95 -16.19 -15.53
N GLN A 58 -6.49 -17.08 -14.69
CA GLN A 58 -7.89 -17.53 -14.82
C GLN A 58 -8.86 -16.37 -14.53
N GLN A 59 -8.62 -15.57 -13.51
CA GLN A 59 -9.43 -14.40 -13.20
C GLN A 59 -9.33 -13.32 -14.29
N ALA A 60 -8.18 -13.12 -14.92
CA ALA A 60 -7.99 -12.14 -15.99
C ALA A 60 -8.83 -12.44 -17.25
N ARG A 61 -9.26 -13.69 -17.45
CA ARG A 61 -10.20 -14.06 -18.52
C ARG A 61 -11.63 -13.60 -18.26
N ARG A 62 -11.97 -13.27 -17.02
CA ARG A 62 -13.32 -12.93 -16.55
C ARG A 62 -13.46 -11.48 -16.10
N ILE A 63 -12.39 -10.90 -15.60
CA ILE A 63 -12.36 -9.53 -15.04
C ILE A 63 -11.75 -8.59 -16.09
N THR A 64 -12.58 -7.75 -16.67
CA THR A 64 -12.13 -6.73 -17.63
C THR A 64 -11.22 -5.71 -16.94
N GLY A 65 -10.09 -5.37 -17.55
CA GLY A 65 -9.12 -4.42 -16.98
C GLY A 65 -8.17 -5.04 -15.94
N LEU A 66 -8.26 -6.36 -15.69
CA LEU A 66 -7.26 -7.06 -14.87
C LEU A 66 -6.02 -7.33 -15.71
N ARG A 67 -4.89 -6.77 -15.25
CA ARG A 67 -3.55 -7.02 -15.80
C ARG A 67 -2.66 -7.65 -14.72
N MET A 68 -1.60 -8.32 -15.13
CA MET A 68 -0.60 -8.83 -14.19
C MET A 68 0.82 -8.54 -14.66
N ILE A 69 1.71 -8.36 -13.69
CA ILE A 69 3.17 -8.39 -13.84
C ILE A 69 3.65 -9.60 -13.05
N GLU A 70 4.45 -10.47 -13.66
CA GLU A 70 4.97 -11.67 -13.02
C GLU A 70 6.49 -11.67 -13.06
N ARG A 71 7.11 -11.89 -11.91
CA ARG A 71 8.56 -12.07 -11.79
C ARG A 71 8.89 -13.49 -11.34
N GLY A 72 10.05 -13.97 -11.78
CA GLY A 72 10.56 -15.29 -11.38
C GLY A 72 11.30 -15.31 -10.03
N VAL A 73 11.59 -14.12 -9.43
CA VAL A 73 12.38 -14.00 -8.20
C VAL A 73 11.69 -13.07 -7.24
N ASN A 74 11.59 -13.48 -5.96
CA ASN A 74 11.05 -12.65 -4.89
C ASN A 74 12.02 -11.53 -4.52
N ARG A 75 11.56 -10.29 -4.62
CA ARG A 75 12.29 -9.08 -4.22
C ARG A 75 11.72 -8.42 -2.98
N GLY A 76 10.52 -8.79 -2.60
CA GLY A 76 9.84 -8.26 -1.42
C GLY A 76 8.71 -7.28 -1.74
N LYS A 77 7.85 -7.08 -0.74
CA LYS A 77 6.60 -6.32 -0.87
C LYS A 77 6.84 -4.87 -1.35
N GLY A 78 7.87 -4.21 -0.83
CA GLY A 78 8.18 -2.82 -1.19
C GLY A 78 8.53 -2.68 -2.66
N PHE A 79 9.37 -3.58 -3.20
CA PHE A 79 9.69 -3.58 -4.62
C PHE A 79 8.45 -3.88 -5.47
N THR A 80 7.62 -4.80 -5.03
CA THR A 80 6.40 -5.22 -5.72
C THR A 80 5.38 -4.08 -5.82
N VAL A 81 5.17 -3.36 -4.71
CA VAL A 81 4.32 -2.16 -4.69
C VAL A 81 4.92 -1.05 -5.57
N LYS A 82 6.23 -0.78 -5.45
CA LYS A 82 6.93 0.19 -6.30
C LYS A 82 6.70 -0.07 -7.78
N GLU A 83 6.91 -1.30 -8.22
CA GLU A 83 6.72 -1.69 -9.63
C GLU A 83 5.28 -1.48 -10.08
N GLY A 84 4.31 -1.92 -9.28
CA GLY A 84 2.89 -1.71 -9.56
C GLY A 84 2.50 -0.24 -9.61
N MET A 85 2.95 0.57 -8.64
CA MET A 85 2.67 2.00 -8.57
C MET A 85 3.25 2.77 -9.75
N LEU A 86 4.40 2.35 -10.28
CA LEU A 86 5.01 2.98 -11.46
C LEU A 86 4.40 2.50 -12.78
N ALA A 87 3.95 1.24 -12.86
CA ALA A 87 3.32 0.66 -14.04
C ALA A 87 1.82 1.02 -14.19
N ALA A 88 1.19 1.46 -13.11
CA ALA A 88 -0.21 1.88 -13.08
C ALA A 88 -0.42 3.17 -13.88
N VAL A 89 -1.59 3.30 -14.52
CA VAL A 89 -1.90 4.43 -15.42
C VAL A 89 -3.03 5.34 -14.91
N GLY A 90 -3.70 4.95 -13.81
CA GLY A 90 -4.80 5.72 -13.23
C GLY A 90 -4.37 7.04 -12.60
N GLN A 91 -5.30 7.99 -12.56
CA GLN A 91 -5.13 9.28 -11.91
C GLN A 91 -4.94 9.14 -10.40
N VAL A 92 -5.59 8.14 -9.79
CA VAL A 92 -5.39 7.68 -8.41
C VAL A 92 -4.87 6.26 -8.45
N ARG A 93 -3.81 5.98 -7.72
CA ARG A 93 -3.16 4.67 -7.62
C ARG A 93 -3.25 4.18 -6.20
N LEU A 94 -4.01 3.14 -5.98
CA LEU A 94 -4.24 2.52 -4.67
C LEU A 94 -3.56 1.16 -4.62
N PHE A 95 -2.70 0.90 -3.66
CA PHE A 95 -2.33 -0.47 -3.37
C PHE A 95 -3.14 -1.02 -2.18
N CYS A 96 -3.52 -2.30 -2.30
CA CYS A 96 -4.20 -3.05 -1.25
C CYS A 96 -3.62 -4.45 -1.13
N ASP A 97 -3.67 -5.02 0.08
CA ASP A 97 -3.16 -6.36 0.34
C ASP A 97 -4.00 -7.45 -0.35
N ALA A 98 -3.35 -8.55 -0.77
CA ALA A 98 -3.97 -9.66 -1.48
C ALA A 98 -4.94 -10.48 -0.61
N ASP A 99 -4.97 -10.27 0.70
CA ASP A 99 -5.81 -10.99 1.67
C ASP A 99 -7.14 -10.30 1.99
N ASN A 100 -7.38 -9.10 1.41
CA ASN A 100 -8.56 -8.29 1.66
C ASN A 100 -8.77 -7.93 3.14
N SER A 101 -7.71 -7.83 3.93
CA SER A 101 -7.77 -7.43 5.35
C SER A 101 -8.37 -6.03 5.54
N THR A 102 -8.26 -5.16 4.55
CA THR A 102 -8.97 -3.87 4.47
C THR A 102 -9.86 -3.90 3.22
N ASP A 103 -11.17 -3.81 3.41
CA ASP A 103 -12.15 -3.89 2.32
C ASP A 103 -12.01 -2.70 1.37
N ILE A 104 -12.13 -2.95 0.06
CA ILE A 104 -12.04 -1.94 -0.99
C ILE A 104 -13.08 -0.80 -0.83
N ALA A 105 -14.20 -1.05 -0.18
CA ALA A 105 -15.22 -0.02 0.09
C ALA A 105 -14.67 1.16 0.93
N HIS A 106 -13.53 0.98 1.62
CA HIS A 106 -12.85 2.11 2.28
C HIS A 106 -12.41 3.19 1.28
N PHE A 107 -12.26 2.86 0.00
CA PHE A 107 -11.97 3.85 -1.04
C PHE A 107 -13.04 4.94 -1.15
N ASP A 108 -14.30 4.63 -0.82
CA ASP A 108 -15.37 5.63 -0.80
C ASP A 108 -15.13 6.75 0.23
N LYS A 109 -14.43 6.43 1.34
CA LYS A 109 -14.01 7.43 2.33
C LYS A 109 -12.79 8.24 1.85
N MET A 110 -11.99 7.70 0.92
CA MET A 110 -10.81 8.38 0.38
C MET A 110 -11.15 9.38 -0.72
N LYS A 111 -12.15 9.09 -1.57
CA LYS A 111 -12.53 9.95 -2.71
C LYS A 111 -12.77 11.42 -2.31
N PRO A 112 -13.58 11.73 -1.26
CA PRO A 112 -13.80 13.12 -0.87
C PRO A 112 -12.53 13.88 -0.46
N LEU A 113 -11.53 13.17 0.08
CA LEU A 113 -10.25 13.79 0.45
C LEU A 113 -9.44 14.16 -0.78
N PHE A 114 -9.46 13.34 -1.84
CA PHE A 114 -8.86 13.72 -3.11
C PHE A 114 -9.55 14.95 -3.71
N ASP A 115 -10.88 15.06 -3.63
CA ASP A 115 -11.62 16.24 -4.11
C ASP A 115 -11.26 17.50 -3.30
N GLN A 116 -10.91 17.35 -2.02
CA GLN A 116 -10.39 18.44 -1.15
C GLN A 116 -8.91 18.77 -1.40
N GLY A 117 -8.27 18.15 -2.41
CA GLY A 117 -6.89 18.44 -2.79
C GLY A 117 -5.82 17.72 -1.95
N TYR A 118 -6.15 16.60 -1.29
CA TYR A 118 -5.13 15.72 -0.74
C TYR A 118 -4.41 14.98 -1.87
N ASP A 119 -3.12 14.77 -1.70
CA ASP A 119 -2.27 14.07 -2.67
C ASP A 119 -2.17 12.59 -2.39
N ILE A 120 -2.28 12.24 -1.11
CA ILE A 120 -2.16 10.89 -0.58
C ILE A 120 -3.24 10.69 0.46
N VAL A 121 -3.89 9.53 0.46
CA VAL A 121 -4.82 9.13 1.51
C VAL A 121 -4.46 7.73 1.98
N ILE A 122 -4.28 7.57 3.28
CA ILE A 122 -3.95 6.29 3.90
C ILE A 122 -5.08 5.83 4.82
N ALA A 123 -5.26 4.53 4.92
CA ALA A 123 -6.09 3.93 5.95
C ALA A 123 -5.25 3.70 7.22
N SER A 124 -5.83 3.92 8.38
CA SER A 124 -5.20 3.65 9.68
C SER A 124 -6.07 2.75 10.54
N ARG A 125 -5.42 1.81 11.22
CA ARG A 125 -6.02 0.90 12.21
C ARG A 125 -5.92 1.45 13.63
N ASN A 126 -5.38 2.65 13.78
CA ASN A 126 -5.10 3.27 15.07
C ASN A 126 -6.04 4.47 15.31
N ASP A 127 -6.78 4.43 16.42
CA ASP A 127 -7.72 5.49 16.81
C ASP A 127 -7.08 6.87 17.01
N LEU A 128 -5.76 6.91 17.30
CA LEU A 128 -5.02 8.17 17.41
C LEU A 128 -4.82 8.87 16.06
N ASP A 129 -4.94 8.14 14.96
CA ASP A 129 -4.89 8.71 13.60
C ASP A 129 -6.28 9.12 13.10
N ALA A 130 -7.27 8.27 13.35
CA ALA A 130 -8.63 8.50 12.87
C ALA A 130 -9.65 7.82 13.81
N ALA A 131 -10.59 8.60 14.34
CA ALA A 131 -11.65 8.07 15.20
C ALA A 131 -12.49 7.01 14.48
N GLY A 132 -12.73 5.88 15.14
CA GLY A 132 -13.44 4.74 14.58
C GLY A 132 -12.57 3.77 13.77
N ALA A 133 -11.25 3.86 13.90
CA ALA A 133 -10.33 2.83 13.41
C ALA A 133 -10.41 1.60 14.33
N GLU A 134 -10.55 0.42 13.74
CA GLU A 134 -10.75 -0.83 14.49
C GLU A 134 -9.87 -1.96 13.97
N GLN A 135 -9.32 -2.73 14.92
CA GLN A 135 -8.74 -4.05 14.67
C GLN A 135 -9.69 -5.11 15.20
N ALA A 136 -10.37 -5.84 14.32
CA ALA A 136 -11.40 -6.82 14.70
C ALA A 136 -10.84 -8.02 15.49
N VAL A 137 -9.53 -8.32 15.43
CA VAL A 137 -8.89 -9.42 16.16
C VAL A 137 -7.72 -8.92 16.98
N SER A 138 -7.76 -9.19 18.28
CA SER A 138 -6.72 -8.79 19.24
C SER A 138 -5.43 -9.58 19.02
N GLN A 139 -4.36 -8.88 18.66
CA GLN A 139 -3.01 -9.48 18.66
C GLN A 139 -2.53 -9.77 20.10
N ALA A 140 -1.63 -10.77 20.27
CA ALA A 140 -1.02 -11.07 21.56
C ALA A 140 -0.35 -9.83 22.17
N TRP A 141 -0.50 -9.64 23.48
CA TRP A 141 -0.11 -8.41 24.20
C TRP A 141 1.37 -8.01 23.99
N TYR A 142 2.29 -8.98 23.86
CA TYR A 142 3.72 -8.73 23.62
C TYR A 142 3.97 -8.18 22.22
N LYS A 143 3.24 -8.66 21.17
CA LYS A 143 3.32 -8.12 19.80
C LYS A 143 2.84 -6.67 19.77
N ARG A 144 1.77 -6.35 20.52
CA ARG A 144 1.28 -4.96 20.65
C ARG A 144 2.29 -4.04 21.33
N SER A 145 2.97 -4.52 22.38
CA SER A 145 3.98 -3.72 23.09
C SER A 145 5.20 -3.44 22.23
N VAL A 146 5.72 -4.42 21.51
CA VAL A 146 6.82 -4.25 20.55
C VAL A 146 6.41 -3.33 19.41
N GLY A 147 5.21 -3.50 18.86
CA GLY A 147 4.66 -2.63 17.82
C GLY A 147 4.52 -1.17 18.28
N ARG A 148 4.04 -0.93 19.51
CA ARG A 148 3.94 0.43 20.09
C ARG A 148 5.31 1.11 20.25
N LEU A 149 6.31 0.37 20.72
CA LEU A 149 7.67 0.90 20.85
C LEU A 149 8.27 1.22 19.48
N GLY A 150 8.15 0.29 18.52
CA GLY A 150 8.59 0.51 17.15
C GLY A 150 7.94 1.74 16.52
N ASN A 151 6.63 1.88 16.70
CA ASN A 151 5.88 3.03 16.19
C ASN A 151 6.33 4.36 16.83
N ARG A 152 6.58 4.41 18.15
CA ARG A 152 7.16 5.60 18.79
C ARG A 152 8.50 6.00 18.17
N ILE A 153 9.36 5.02 17.85
CA ILE A 153 10.65 5.27 17.18
C ILE A 153 10.40 5.86 15.79
N VAL A 154 9.50 5.28 15.00
CA VAL A 154 9.13 5.80 13.67
C VAL A 154 8.65 7.24 13.76
N GLN A 155 7.77 7.55 14.72
CA GLN A 155 7.26 8.90 14.93
C GLN A 155 8.36 9.90 15.30
N GLN A 156 9.22 9.55 16.24
CA GLN A 156 10.31 10.44 16.66
C GLN A 156 11.37 10.66 15.57
N LEU A 157 11.62 9.64 14.77
CA LEU A 157 12.69 9.69 13.78
C LEU A 157 12.26 10.28 12.44
N VAL A 158 11.04 9.96 11.96
CA VAL A 158 10.68 10.18 10.55
C VAL A 158 9.28 10.73 10.34
N LEU A 159 8.24 10.18 11.02
CA LEU A 159 6.84 10.42 10.71
C LEU A 159 6.02 10.86 11.94
N PRO A 160 6.31 12.01 12.57
CA PRO A 160 5.52 12.48 13.72
C PRO A 160 4.04 12.65 13.33
N GLY A 161 3.12 12.15 14.17
CA GLY A 161 1.67 12.29 13.98
C GLY A 161 1.02 11.30 13.03
N ILE A 162 1.73 10.26 12.52
CA ILE A 162 1.14 9.11 11.85
C ILE A 162 1.43 7.86 12.68
N TRP A 163 0.40 7.31 13.31
CA TRP A 163 0.52 6.18 14.24
C TRP A 163 0.48 4.82 13.54
N ASP A 164 -0.21 4.68 12.42
CA ASP A 164 -0.22 3.47 11.62
C ASP A 164 0.38 3.72 10.23
N THR A 165 1.66 3.51 10.12
CA THR A 165 2.38 3.66 8.85
C THR A 165 2.31 2.44 7.95
N GLN A 166 1.87 1.27 8.46
CA GLN A 166 1.98 -0.02 7.76
C GLN A 166 0.64 -0.67 7.38
N CYS A 167 -0.48 0.05 7.48
CA CYS A 167 -1.73 -0.44 6.92
C CYS A 167 -1.60 -0.61 5.40
N GLY A 168 -1.86 -1.80 4.88
CA GLY A 168 -1.72 -2.14 3.47
C GLY A 168 -2.85 -1.60 2.59
N PHE A 169 -3.31 -0.36 2.83
CA PHE A 169 -4.35 0.29 2.03
C PHE A 169 -4.05 1.79 1.93
N LYS A 170 -3.37 2.18 0.85
CA LYS A 170 -2.93 3.55 0.62
C LYS A 170 -3.11 3.98 -0.82
N ALA A 171 -3.68 5.16 -1.03
CA ALA A 171 -3.95 5.74 -2.33
C ALA A 171 -3.12 7.01 -2.53
N PHE A 172 -2.63 7.20 -3.74
CA PHE A 172 -1.78 8.30 -4.16
C PHE A 172 -2.30 8.89 -5.46
N ARG A 173 -2.27 10.20 -5.64
CA ARG A 173 -2.40 10.79 -6.97
C ARG A 173 -1.25 10.30 -7.85
N ALA A 174 -1.47 10.19 -9.16
CA ALA A 174 -0.50 9.67 -10.11
C ALA A 174 0.85 10.41 -10.04
N GLU A 175 0.84 11.73 -9.92
CA GLU A 175 2.05 12.54 -9.78
C GLU A 175 2.81 12.20 -8.50
N ALA A 176 2.12 12.18 -7.36
CA ALA A 176 2.73 11.83 -6.07
C ALA A 176 3.30 10.41 -6.10
N ALA A 177 2.55 9.43 -6.65
CA ALA A 177 3.01 8.07 -6.84
C ALA A 177 4.29 8.00 -7.67
N GLY A 178 4.30 8.65 -8.84
CA GLY A 178 5.45 8.67 -9.73
C GLY A 178 6.70 9.25 -9.06
N ARG A 179 6.55 10.40 -8.38
CA ARG A 179 7.67 11.07 -7.72
C ARG A 179 8.20 10.32 -6.49
N ILE A 180 7.32 9.72 -5.70
CA ILE A 180 7.69 8.99 -4.50
C ILE A 180 8.31 7.64 -4.86
N PHE A 181 7.58 6.81 -5.60
CA PHE A 181 8.01 5.43 -5.85
C PHE A 181 9.19 5.32 -6.80
N SER A 182 9.48 6.32 -7.66
CA SER A 182 10.74 6.34 -8.43
C SER A 182 11.98 6.40 -7.53
N GLN A 183 11.85 6.97 -6.33
CA GLN A 183 12.95 7.21 -5.40
C GLN A 183 13.04 6.20 -4.24
N THR A 184 11.99 5.39 -4.00
CA THR A 184 12.04 4.37 -2.93
C THR A 184 13.15 3.37 -3.19
N THR A 185 13.86 2.99 -2.13
CA THR A 185 15.00 2.08 -2.14
C THR A 185 14.78 0.83 -1.30
N ILE A 186 13.82 0.87 -0.37
CA ILE A 186 13.49 -0.23 0.52
C ILE A 186 12.59 -1.22 -0.20
N GLU A 187 13.09 -2.46 -0.36
CA GLU A 187 12.38 -3.50 -1.13
C GLU A 187 11.43 -4.36 -0.28
N ARG A 188 11.57 -4.33 1.06
CA ARG A 188 10.80 -5.17 1.98
C ARG A 188 9.78 -4.36 2.78
N TRP A 189 9.64 -4.65 4.08
CA TRP A 189 8.53 -4.17 4.92
C TRP A 189 8.61 -2.68 5.32
N GLY A 190 9.78 -2.06 5.30
CA GLY A 190 9.95 -0.65 5.66
C GLY A 190 9.57 0.36 4.56
N PHE A 191 9.17 -0.09 3.38
CA PHE A 191 8.86 0.76 2.23
C PHE A 191 7.72 1.77 2.48
N ASP A 192 6.73 1.39 3.29
CA ASP A 192 5.63 2.27 3.68
C ASP A 192 6.13 3.51 4.41
N ILE A 193 7.08 3.33 5.32
CA ILE A 193 7.69 4.42 6.08
C ILE A 193 8.49 5.32 5.14
N GLU A 194 9.27 4.73 4.21
CA GLU A 194 10.02 5.49 3.21
C GLU A 194 9.09 6.30 2.31
N ALA A 195 8.03 5.70 1.79
CA ALA A 195 7.07 6.37 0.92
C ALA A 195 6.38 7.57 1.61
N LEU A 196 5.94 7.39 2.86
CA LEU A 196 5.31 8.47 3.63
C LEU A 196 6.31 9.55 4.05
N ALA A 197 7.56 9.18 4.34
CA ALA A 197 8.62 10.12 4.64
C ALA A 197 8.97 10.99 3.43
N LEU A 198 9.05 10.40 2.25
CA LEU A 198 9.22 11.10 0.99
C LEU A 198 8.03 12.02 0.69
N ALA A 199 6.82 11.55 0.94
CA ALA A 199 5.61 12.36 0.79
C ALA A 199 5.69 13.64 1.61
N ARG A 200 6.10 13.56 2.87
CA ARG A 200 6.29 14.72 3.75
C ARG A 200 7.43 15.63 3.28
N ALA A 201 8.56 15.05 2.93
CA ALA A 201 9.72 15.82 2.46
C ALA A 201 9.42 16.58 1.16
N LEU A 202 8.51 16.06 0.34
CA LEU A 202 7.99 16.70 -0.87
C LEU A 202 6.79 17.64 -0.59
N ASN A 203 6.37 17.80 0.67
CA ASN A 203 5.22 18.61 1.11
C ASN A 203 3.88 18.19 0.49
N TYR A 204 3.69 16.91 0.21
CA TYR A 204 2.38 16.38 -0.18
C TYR A 204 1.42 16.36 1.01
N ARG A 205 0.15 16.66 0.74
CA ARG A 205 -0.93 16.61 1.74
C ARG A 205 -1.36 15.16 1.93
N ILE A 206 -1.22 14.65 3.17
CA ILE A 206 -1.61 13.28 3.55
C ILE A 206 -2.91 13.35 4.34
N GLY A 207 -3.96 12.71 3.82
CA GLY A 207 -5.22 12.45 4.51
C GLY A 207 -5.20 11.07 5.18
N ILE A 208 -5.95 10.90 6.26
CA ILE A 208 -6.07 9.63 6.97
C ILE A 208 -7.55 9.29 7.13
N ILE A 209 -7.92 8.05 6.84
CA ILE A 209 -9.25 7.52 7.08
C ILE A 209 -9.20 6.36 8.09
N PRO A 210 -10.26 6.13 8.88
CA PRO A 210 -10.32 4.96 9.74
C PRO A 210 -10.49 3.69 8.91
N ALA A 211 -9.69 2.66 9.22
CA ALA A 211 -9.83 1.33 8.67
C ALA A 211 -10.56 0.41 9.66
N HIS A 212 -11.47 -0.39 9.14
CA HIS A 212 -11.92 -1.61 9.79
C HIS A 212 -11.11 -2.76 9.24
N TRP A 213 -10.18 -3.29 10.05
CA TRP A 213 -9.21 -4.28 9.61
C TRP A 213 -9.51 -5.65 10.20
N ILE A 214 -9.59 -6.67 9.33
CA ILE A 214 -9.84 -8.06 9.70
C ILE A 214 -8.55 -8.85 9.52
N ASN A 215 -8.02 -9.44 10.62
CA ASN A 215 -6.80 -10.23 10.56
C ASN A 215 -7.03 -11.54 9.78
N ASP A 216 -6.14 -11.86 8.84
CA ASP A 216 -5.98 -13.23 8.32
C ASP A 216 -4.81 -13.89 9.06
N ASP A 217 -5.05 -15.05 9.69
CA ASP A 217 -4.06 -15.79 10.51
C ASP A 217 -2.87 -16.32 9.68
N ARG A 218 -2.94 -16.26 8.35
CA ARG A 218 -1.90 -16.67 7.39
C ARG A 218 -0.89 -15.57 7.05
N SER A 219 -0.64 -14.65 7.97
CA SER A 219 0.32 -13.55 7.77
C SER A 219 1.75 -14.05 7.55
N HIS A 220 2.42 -13.52 6.51
CA HIS A 220 3.83 -13.82 6.20
C HIS A 220 4.84 -13.04 7.06
N VAL A 221 4.40 -12.13 7.94
CA VAL A 221 5.27 -11.29 8.77
C VAL A 221 5.88 -12.09 9.91
N ARG A 222 7.21 -12.15 9.98
CA ARG A 222 7.99 -12.82 11.03
C ARG A 222 8.44 -11.84 12.10
N SER A 223 8.75 -12.33 13.31
CA SER A 223 9.23 -11.48 14.42
C SER A 223 10.51 -10.70 14.09
N LEU A 224 11.39 -11.24 13.26
CA LEU A 224 12.60 -10.56 12.80
C LEU A 224 12.32 -9.38 11.85
N ASP A 225 11.17 -9.34 11.19
CA ASP A 225 10.82 -8.26 10.28
C ASP A 225 10.64 -6.93 11.02
N TYR A 226 10.25 -6.95 12.30
CA TYR A 226 10.19 -5.74 13.15
C TYR A 226 11.57 -5.08 13.32
N LEU A 227 12.64 -5.88 13.48
CA LEU A 227 14.00 -5.34 13.58
C LEU A 227 14.46 -4.75 12.24
N HIS A 228 14.11 -5.39 11.13
CA HIS A 228 14.39 -4.86 9.80
C HIS A 228 13.66 -3.53 9.57
N VAL A 229 12.39 -3.41 9.96
CA VAL A 229 11.63 -2.14 9.85
C VAL A 229 12.29 -1.02 10.65
N LEU A 230 12.84 -1.30 11.84
CA LEU A 230 13.59 -0.30 12.61
C LEU A 230 14.89 0.11 11.92
N ALA A 231 15.63 -0.85 11.37
CA ALA A 231 16.84 -0.57 10.59
C ALA A 231 16.51 0.26 9.35
N ASP A 232 15.43 -0.08 8.64
CA ASP A 232 14.93 0.67 7.50
C ASP A 232 14.54 2.10 7.89
N THR A 233 13.86 2.28 9.04
CA THR A 233 13.50 3.61 9.56
C THR A 233 14.75 4.49 9.78
N TRP A 234 15.80 3.92 10.34
CA TRP A 234 17.10 4.59 10.48
C TRP A 234 17.74 4.93 9.12
N ALA A 235 17.69 4.00 8.17
CA ALA A 235 18.19 4.21 6.81
C ALA A 235 17.46 5.36 6.11
N VAL A 236 16.12 5.41 6.22
CA VAL A 236 15.31 6.52 5.68
C VAL A 236 15.74 7.85 6.27
N ARG A 237 15.83 7.96 7.62
CA ARG A 237 16.27 9.18 8.28
C ARG A 237 17.66 9.62 7.80
N ARG A 238 18.61 8.69 7.73
CA ARG A 238 19.97 8.94 7.25
C ARG A 238 19.97 9.43 5.79
N ASN A 239 19.20 8.78 4.92
CA ASN A 239 19.11 9.12 3.51
C ASN A 239 18.49 10.51 3.28
N LEU A 240 17.43 10.85 4.04
CA LEU A 240 16.81 12.19 4.02
C LEU A 240 17.84 13.26 4.43
N ARG A 241 18.59 13.05 5.53
CA ARG A 241 19.60 13.99 6.01
C ARG A 241 20.80 14.13 5.06
N ALA A 242 21.16 13.06 4.39
CA ALA A 242 22.26 13.02 3.42
C ALA A 242 21.87 13.56 2.03
N GLY A 243 20.61 14.00 1.83
CA GLY A 243 20.13 14.50 0.55
C GLY A 243 20.13 13.47 -0.58
N LYS A 244 19.98 12.17 -0.25
CA LYS A 244 20.01 11.11 -1.26
C LYS A 244 18.77 11.06 -2.13
N TYR A 245 17.67 11.67 -1.69
CA TYR A 245 16.43 11.76 -2.45
C TYR A 245 16.34 13.11 -3.18
N GLN A 246 15.78 13.08 -4.38
CA GLN A 246 15.54 14.30 -5.16
C GLN A 246 14.27 15.00 -4.64
N LEU A 247 14.45 15.89 -3.68
CA LEU A 247 13.37 16.60 -2.99
C LEU A 247 13.04 17.97 -3.62
N SER A 248 13.65 18.33 -4.75
CA SER A 248 13.33 19.58 -5.44
C SER A 248 11.85 19.61 -5.85
N LYS A 249 11.13 20.67 -5.47
CA LYS A 249 9.77 20.92 -5.99
C LYS A 249 9.87 21.07 -7.51
N VAL A 250 8.96 20.44 -8.25
CA VAL A 250 8.61 20.93 -9.58
C VAL A 250 7.78 22.18 -9.35
N ASN A 251 8.29 23.32 -9.81
CA ASN A 251 7.56 24.59 -9.85
C ASN A 251 6.34 24.47 -10.75
#